data_19161eebb5d45f6c8c68d3da353ad948
#
_entry.id   19161eebb5d45f6c8c68d3da353ad948
#
_cell.length_a   1.000
_cell.length_b   1.000
_cell.length_c   1.000
_cell.angle_alpha   90.00
_cell.angle_beta   90.00
_cell.angle_gamma   90.00
#
_symmetry.space_group_name_H-M   'P 1'
#
loop_
_entity.id
_entity.type
_entity.pdbx_description
1 polymer ?
#
loop_
_entity_poly.entity_id
_entity_poly.type
_entity_poly.pdbx_seq_one_letter_code
_entity_poly.pdbx_strand_id
1 'polypeptide(L)'
;MTRIISTVFLIFLLFFAATHTAEAMHITEGILPFEWFATWFAVSTPFVGIGIYQVKRKKRSMPGYLPLVGLLGAAVFVFSCFPIPVIALNGMATSHPCGTGLSAVLLGPFVSVLVAGIALLIQALFLAHGGLTTLGGNIFSMGILGSFSGYFAFKMAQRCRLPLFWCGFLAGVVSDIFTYLGTSLELGLLVIRNGESFFRATAEIFAVFMMTSQGILCLVEGAVVGFVMVFIYKRRPGILLNLGVIRNDTKPIGK
;
A
#
# COMPACT_ATOMS: atom_id res chain seq x y z
N MET A 1 2.80 -17.72 30.08
CA MET A 1 2.54 -16.53 29.22
C MET A 1 3.81 -15.74 28.93
N THR A 2 4.62 -15.41 29.93
CA THR A 2 5.91 -14.69 29.77
C THR A 2 6.90 -15.36 28.82
N ARG A 3 7.09 -16.69 28.91
CA ARG A 3 8.01 -17.42 28.00
C ARG A 3 7.61 -17.38 26.54
N ILE A 4 6.31 -17.46 26.23
CA ILE A 4 5.80 -17.37 24.85
C ILE A 4 6.05 -15.96 24.29
N ILE A 5 5.78 -14.92 25.08
CA ILE A 5 6.03 -13.53 24.71
C ILE A 5 7.52 -13.29 24.45
N SER A 6 8.39 -13.80 25.34
CA SER A 6 9.85 -13.69 25.18
C SER A 6 10.35 -14.46 23.95
N THR A 7 9.79 -15.64 23.66
CA THR A 7 10.16 -16.42 22.48
C THR A 7 9.71 -15.74 21.19
N VAL A 8 8.47 -15.21 21.15
CA VAL A 8 7.97 -14.45 20.00
C VAL A 8 8.79 -13.17 19.80
N PHE A 9 9.12 -12.46 20.89
CA PHE A 9 9.97 -11.27 20.84
C PHE A 9 11.41 -11.60 20.37
N LEU A 10 11.98 -12.72 20.82
CA LEU A 10 13.31 -13.17 20.40
C LEU A 10 13.30 -13.60 18.92
N ILE A 11 12.27 -14.32 18.46
CA ILE A 11 12.09 -14.67 17.04
C ILE A 11 11.95 -13.40 16.21
N PHE A 12 11.19 -12.43 16.69
CA PHE A 12 11.04 -11.12 16.06
C PHE A 12 12.38 -10.36 15.97
N LEU A 13 13.16 -10.34 17.07
CA LEU A 13 14.51 -9.75 17.10
C LEU A 13 15.50 -10.48 16.19
N LEU A 14 15.49 -11.82 16.17
CA LEU A 14 16.34 -12.62 15.29
C LEU A 14 15.95 -12.45 13.81
N PHE A 15 14.67 -12.36 13.51
CA PHE A 15 14.18 -12.05 12.16
C PHE A 15 14.63 -10.65 11.72
N PHE A 16 14.55 -9.66 12.63
CA PHE A 16 15.01 -8.29 12.37
C PHE A 16 16.54 -8.19 12.25
N ALA A 17 17.28 -8.99 13.03
CA ALA A 17 18.74 -9.05 12.96
C ALA A 17 19.28 -9.80 11.73
N ALA A 18 18.52 -10.76 11.19
CA ALA A 18 18.89 -11.51 10.00
C ALA A 18 18.69 -10.72 8.69
N THR A 19 17.99 -9.59 8.72
CA THR A 19 17.72 -8.74 7.54
C THR A 19 18.81 -7.70 7.27
N HIS A 20 20.06 -7.95 7.71
CA HIS A 20 21.20 -7.02 7.55
C HIS A 20 21.79 -6.92 6.14
N THR A 21 21.21 -7.51 5.12
CA THR A 21 21.41 -7.03 3.76
C THR A 21 20.38 -5.95 3.51
N ALA A 22 20.81 -4.71 3.37
CA ALA A 22 19.96 -3.56 3.03
C ALA A 22 19.37 -3.74 1.64
N GLU A 23 18.43 -4.67 1.50
CA GLU A 23 17.66 -4.87 0.29
C GLU A 23 16.45 -3.95 0.37
N ALA A 24 16.43 -2.96 -0.52
CA ALA A 24 15.41 -1.93 -0.55
C ALA A 24 14.01 -2.51 -0.77
N MET A 25 13.07 -2.05 0.05
CA MET A 25 11.63 -2.29 -0.09
C MET A 25 11.11 -1.49 -1.26
N HIS A 26 10.72 -1.78 -2.31
CA HIS A 26 10.42 -1.01 -3.51
C HIS A 26 11.63 -0.97 -4.46
N ILE A 27 11.59 -0.08 -5.44
CA ILE A 27 12.71 0.13 -6.33
C ILE A 27 13.88 0.71 -5.54
N THR A 28 15.02 0.02 -5.59
CA THR A 28 16.25 0.39 -4.86
C THR A 28 16.77 1.77 -5.26
N GLU A 29 17.39 2.48 -4.31
CA GLU A 29 18.08 3.75 -4.57
C GLU A 29 19.11 3.60 -5.70
N GLY A 30 19.13 4.59 -6.61
CA GLY A 30 20.12 4.65 -7.70
C GLY A 30 19.82 3.78 -8.92
N ILE A 31 18.77 2.94 -8.92
CA ILE A 31 18.40 2.14 -10.09
C ILE A 31 17.72 2.99 -11.18
N LEU A 32 16.93 4.02 -10.76
CA LEU A 32 16.25 4.89 -11.73
C LEU A 32 17.20 5.94 -12.30
N PRO A 33 17.35 6.06 -13.62
CA PRO A 33 18.01 7.18 -14.27
C PRO A 33 17.32 8.50 -13.92
N PHE A 34 18.07 9.61 -13.95
CA PHE A 34 17.55 10.93 -13.56
C PHE A 34 16.30 11.36 -14.32
N GLU A 35 16.17 10.98 -15.58
CA GLU A 35 14.98 11.28 -16.41
C GLU A 35 13.72 10.63 -15.86
N TRP A 36 13.81 9.38 -15.41
CA TRP A 36 12.68 8.67 -14.78
C TRP A 36 12.38 9.18 -13.38
N PHE A 37 13.43 9.52 -12.60
CA PHE A 37 13.26 10.20 -11.32
C PHE A 37 12.39 11.45 -11.48
N ALA A 38 12.77 12.37 -12.37
CA ALA A 38 12.04 13.62 -12.60
C ALA A 38 10.61 13.36 -13.09
N THR A 39 10.42 12.39 -13.99
CA THR A 39 9.11 12.02 -14.53
C THR A 39 8.17 11.51 -13.43
N TRP A 40 8.61 10.56 -12.60
CA TRP A 40 7.77 10.01 -11.55
C TRP A 40 7.44 11.01 -10.45
N PHE A 41 8.36 11.90 -10.10
CA PHE A 41 8.07 13.02 -9.20
C PHE A 41 7.05 13.99 -9.80
N ALA A 42 7.19 14.34 -11.07
CA ALA A 42 6.23 15.22 -11.75
C ALA A 42 4.83 14.62 -11.78
N VAL A 43 4.70 13.30 -12.03
CA VAL A 43 3.42 12.58 -12.02
C VAL A 43 2.83 12.49 -10.62
N SER A 44 3.62 12.20 -9.60
CA SER A 44 3.13 11.92 -8.24
C SER A 44 2.81 13.17 -7.43
N THR A 45 3.56 14.26 -7.62
CA THR A 45 3.40 15.51 -6.85
C THR A 45 1.98 16.11 -6.87
N PRO A 46 1.27 16.17 -8.00
CA PRO A 46 -0.09 16.71 -8.02
C PRO A 46 -1.06 15.92 -7.13
N PHE A 47 -0.95 14.59 -7.09
CA PHE A 47 -1.79 13.73 -6.27
C PHE A 47 -1.54 13.95 -4.78
N VAL A 48 -0.27 14.08 -4.39
CA VAL A 48 0.12 14.42 -3.02
C VAL A 48 -0.43 15.80 -2.65
N GLY A 49 -0.31 16.79 -3.55
CA GLY A 49 -0.85 18.13 -3.36
C GLY A 49 -2.37 18.14 -3.14
N ILE A 50 -3.12 17.37 -3.93
CA ILE A 50 -4.57 17.20 -3.76
C ILE A 50 -4.86 16.51 -2.42
N GLY A 51 -4.08 15.51 -2.02
CA GLY A 51 -4.19 14.84 -0.73
C GLY A 51 -4.04 15.82 0.44
N ILE A 52 -3.01 16.66 0.42
CA ILE A 52 -2.79 17.73 1.42
C ILE A 52 -4.00 18.69 1.47
N TYR A 53 -4.49 19.13 0.32
CA TYR A 53 -5.65 20.01 0.22
C TYR A 53 -6.90 19.36 0.86
N GLN A 54 -7.15 18.08 0.56
CA GLN A 54 -8.30 17.36 1.13
C GLN A 54 -8.18 17.18 2.64
N VAL A 55 -6.99 16.89 3.17
CA VAL A 55 -6.76 16.83 4.62
C VAL A 55 -7.02 18.18 5.26
N LYS A 56 -6.48 19.28 4.70
CA LYS A 56 -6.72 20.64 5.20
C LYS A 56 -8.21 21.01 5.21
N ARG A 57 -8.96 20.57 4.22
CA ARG A 57 -10.42 20.80 4.12
C ARG A 57 -11.18 19.98 5.15
N LYS A 58 -10.93 18.67 5.21
CA LYS A 58 -11.69 17.75 6.09
C LYS A 58 -11.41 17.98 7.57
N LYS A 59 -10.18 18.36 7.96
CA LYS A 59 -9.88 18.67 9.37
C LYS A 59 -10.70 19.83 9.94
N ARG A 60 -11.22 20.75 9.08
CA ARG A 60 -12.05 21.88 9.51
C ARG A 60 -13.49 21.44 9.82
N SER A 61 -13.98 20.41 9.14
CA SER A 61 -15.36 19.93 9.27
C SER A 61 -15.53 18.71 10.17
N MET A 62 -14.43 17.99 10.47
CA MET A 62 -14.46 16.74 11.24
C MET A 62 -13.40 16.79 12.35
N PRO A 63 -13.78 17.07 13.61
CA PRO A 63 -12.89 16.91 14.76
C PRO A 63 -12.39 15.46 14.83
N GLY A 64 -11.07 15.26 15.04
CA GLY A 64 -10.48 13.92 15.08
C GLY A 64 -10.07 13.34 13.71
N TYR A 65 -10.30 14.06 12.59
CA TYR A 65 -9.87 13.56 11.27
C TYR A 65 -8.33 13.45 11.16
N LEU A 66 -7.59 14.41 11.68
CA LEU A 66 -6.14 14.41 11.62
C LEU A 66 -5.50 13.25 12.41
N PRO A 67 -5.92 12.96 13.67
CA PRO A 67 -5.53 11.74 14.37
C PRO A 67 -5.83 10.45 13.60
N LEU A 68 -6.98 10.39 12.93
CA LEU A 68 -7.34 9.22 12.10
C LEU A 68 -6.38 9.07 10.91
N VAL A 69 -6.03 10.16 10.22
CA VAL A 69 -5.02 10.15 9.15
C VAL A 69 -3.68 9.68 9.68
N GLY A 70 -3.25 10.16 10.85
CA GLY A 70 -2.02 9.71 11.51
C GLY A 70 -2.04 8.23 11.87
N LEU A 71 -3.15 7.74 12.42
CA LEU A 71 -3.32 6.31 12.76
C LEU A 71 -3.23 5.42 11.52
N LEU A 72 -3.90 5.81 10.43
CA LEU A 72 -3.84 5.06 9.17
C LEU A 72 -2.45 5.19 8.50
N GLY A 73 -1.78 6.33 8.66
CA GLY A 73 -0.39 6.49 8.24
C GLY A 73 0.56 5.55 8.97
N ALA A 74 0.41 5.44 10.28
CA ALA A 74 1.17 4.48 11.09
C ALA A 74 0.85 3.02 10.68
N ALA A 75 -0.42 2.71 10.39
CA ALA A 75 -0.80 1.38 9.92
C ALA A 75 -0.14 1.05 8.56
N VAL A 76 -0.24 1.94 7.57
CA VAL A 76 0.41 1.78 6.26
C VAL A 76 1.92 1.62 6.43
N PHE A 77 2.56 2.45 7.27
CA PHE A 77 3.98 2.34 7.56
C PHE A 77 4.33 0.96 8.15
N VAL A 78 3.60 0.49 9.18
CA VAL A 78 3.85 -0.81 9.82
C VAL A 78 3.63 -1.96 8.83
N PHE A 79 2.57 -1.93 8.03
CA PHE A 79 2.33 -2.96 7.01
C PHE A 79 3.47 -3.04 6.01
N SER A 80 3.98 -1.91 5.56
CA SER A 80 5.03 -1.84 4.55
C SER A 80 6.46 -1.92 5.10
N CYS A 81 6.64 -2.02 6.44
CA CYS A 81 7.96 -2.16 7.07
C CYS A 81 8.57 -3.57 7.01
N PHE A 82 7.83 -4.58 6.56
CA PHE A 82 8.29 -5.97 6.57
C PHE A 82 8.67 -6.43 5.16
N PRO A 83 9.93 -6.20 4.72
CA PRO A 83 10.36 -6.59 3.38
C PRO A 83 10.54 -8.10 3.28
N ILE A 84 10.04 -8.68 2.21
CA ILE A 84 10.30 -10.05 1.81
C ILE A 84 11.19 -9.99 0.57
N PRO A 85 12.44 -10.46 0.64
CA PRO A 85 13.35 -10.42 -0.51
C PRO A 85 12.80 -11.20 -1.69
N VAL A 86 12.80 -10.61 -2.88
CA VAL A 86 12.51 -11.29 -4.13
C VAL A 86 13.82 -11.63 -4.80
N ILE A 87 14.38 -12.79 -4.43
CA ILE A 87 15.73 -13.25 -4.86
C ILE A 87 15.89 -13.23 -6.37
N ALA A 88 14.83 -13.58 -7.11
CA ALA A 88 14.85 -13.60 -8.58
C ALA A 88 15.04 -12.21 -9.21
N LEU A 89 14.84 -11.13 -8.47
CA LEU A 89 15.07 -9.76 -8.93
C LEU A 89 16.42 -9.18 -8.51
N ASN A 90 17.34 -10.01 -7.99
CA ASN A 90 18.71 -9.62 -7.63
C ASN A 90 18.79 -8.33 -6.79
N GLY A 91 17.86 -8.12 -5.85
CA GLY A 91 17.83 -6.94 -4.99
C GLY A 91 17.29 -5.66 -5.64
N MET A 92 16.77 -5.71 -6.88
CA MET A 92 16.17 -4.53 -7.53
C MET A 92 14.88 -4.09 -6.85
N ALA A 93 14.14 -5.01 -6.26
CA ALA A 93 12.93 -4.73 -5.50
C ALA A 93 12.61 -5.85 -4.50
N THR A 94 11.81 -5.53 -3.48
CA THR A 94 11.30 -6.48 -2.49
C THR A 94 9.78 -6.45 -2.46
N SER A 95 9.19 -7.43 -1.79
CA SER A 95 7.75 -7.64 -1.65
C SER A 95 7.33 -7.36 -0.21
N HIS A 96 6.16 -6.75 0.00
CA HIS A 96 5.58 -6.48 1.30
C HIS A 96 4.08 -6.17 1.18
N PRO A 97 3.26 -6.30 2.24
CA PRO A 97 1.90 -5.76 2.26
C PRO A 97 1.93 -4.24 2.18
N CYS A 98 0.97 -3.62 1.50
CA CYS A 98 0.97 -2.18 1.26
C CYS A 98 0.11 -1.37 2.23
N GLY A 99 -1.04 -1.91 2.64
CA GLY A 99 -1.99 -1.23 3.53
C GLY A 99 -2.76 -0.07 2.86
N THR A 100 -2.44 0.26 1.62
CA THR A 100 -3.06 1.39 0.89
C THR A 100 -4.51 1.12 0.53
N GLY A 101 -4.92 -0.13 0.36
CA GLY A 101 -6.32 -0.51 0.19
C GLY A 101 -7.19 -0.07 1.36
N LEU A 102 -6.75 -0.29 2.60
CA LEU A 102 -7.45 0.14 3.81
C LEU A 102 -7.52 1.66 3.92
N SER A 103 -6.39 2.35 3.77
CA SER A 103 -6.34 3.80 3.89
C SER A 103 -7.16 4.49 2.80
N ALA A 104 -7.18 3.94 1.58
CA ALA A 104 -7.97 4.48 0.47
C ALA A 104 -9.49 4.33 0.71
N VAL A 105 -9.94 3.21 1.26
CA VAL A 105 -11.35 2.99 1.61
C VAL A 105 -11.81 3.97 2.68
N LEU A 106 -11.00 4.20 3.72
CA LEU A 106 -11.37 5.02 4.87
C LEU A 106 -11.20 6.52 4.63
N LEU A 107 -10.09 6.93 4.00
CA LEU A 107 -9.76 8.36 3.84
C LEU A 107 -10.10 8.92 2.45
N GLY A 108 -10.30 8.04 1.48
CA GLY A 108 -10.36 8.36 0.06
C GLY A 108 -8.99 8.26 -0.63
N PRO A 109 -8.95 8.06 -1.96
CA PRO A 109 -7.73 7.70 -2.68
C PRO A 109 -6.64 8.78 -2.60
N PHE A 110 -6.97 10.06 -2.77
CA PHE A 110 -5.96 11.13 -2.72
C PHE A 110 -5.30 11.30 -1.34
N VAL A 111 -6.05 11.15 -0.25
CA VAL A 111 -5.48 11.21 1.10
C VAL A 111 -4.64 9.95 1.37
N SER A 112 -5.04 8.82 0.81
CA SER A 112 -4.24 7.59 0.86
C SER A 112 -2.91 7.74 0.13
N VAL A 113 -2.87 8.42 -1.03
CA VAL A 113 -1.60 8.75 -1.73
C VAL A 113 -0.67 9.57 -0.82
N LEU A 114 -1.21 10.59 -0.15
CA LEU A 114 -0.42 11.39 0.80
C LEU A 114 0.12 10.53 1.95
N VAL A 115 -0.72 9.67 2.52
CA VAL A 115 -0.35 8.75 3.61
C VAL A 115 0.74 7.79 3.17
N ALA A 116 0.60 7.17 2.00
CA ALA A 116 1.62 6.31 1.41
C ALA A 116 2.93 7.07 1.17
N GLY A 117 2.86 8.28 0.60
CA GLY A 117 4.04 9.11 0.35
C GLY A 117 4.80 9.47 1.63
N ILE A 118 4.09 9.76 2.73
CA ILE A 118 4.72 10.02 4.04
C ILE A 118 5.36 8.75 4.58
N ALA A 119 4.68 7.60 4.52
CA ALA A 119 5.22 6.33 4.97
C ALA A 119 6.50 5.96 4.20
N LEU A 120 6.46 6.06 2.87
CA LEU A 120 7.60 5.81 1.98
C LEU A 120 8.77 6.77 2.25
N LEU A 121 8.50 8.05 2.50
CA LEU A 121 9.53 9.04 2.83
C LEU A 121 10.22 8.68 4.17
N ILE A 122 9.44 8.31 5.18
CA ILE A 122 10.00 7.89 6.48
C ILE A 122 10.83 6.62 6.31
N GLN A 123 10.39 5.66 5.51
CA GLN A 123 11.14 4.44 5.22
C GLN A 123 12.45 4.73 4.49
N ALA A 124 12.43 5.60 3.49
CA ALA A 124 13.64 5.99 2.76
C ALA A 124 14.67 6.69 3.67
N LEU A 125 14.20 7.56 4.58
CA LEU A 125 15.09 8.33 5.44
C LEU A 125 15.65 7.55 6.64
N PHE A 126 14.86 6.65 7.23
CA PHE A 126 15.21 6.03 8.51
C PHE A 126 15.47 4.53 8.43
N LEU A 127 14.96 3.85 7.41
CA LEU A 127 15.08 2.39 7.30
C LEU A 127 15.94 1.94 6.11
N ALA A 128 16.47 2.88 5.32
CA ALA A 128 17.15 2.60 4.06
C ALA A 128 16.31 1.72 3.12
N HIS A 129 14.99 1.83 3.21
CA HIS A 129 14.03 1.09 2.42
C HIS A 129 13.49 1.94 1.26
N GLY A 130 13.64 1.50 0.02
CA GLY A 130 13.44 2.31 -1.16
C GLY A 130 14.55 3.35 -1.27
N GLY A 131 14.27 4.48 -1.89
CA GLY A 131 15.23 5.55 -2.04
C GLY A 131 14.56 6.90 -2.22
N LEU A 132 15.31 7.97 -1.99
CA LEU A 132 14.82 9.31 -2.29
C LEU A 132 14.70 9.53 -3.79
N THR A 133 15.59 8.94 -4.59
CA THR A 133 15.53 9.04 -6.07
C THR A 133 14.39 8.21 -6.65
N THR A 134 13.97 7.15 -5.98
CA THR A 134 12.87 6.28 -6.40
C THR A 134 11.53 6.62 -5.74
N LEU A 135 11.51 7.58 -4.82
CA LEU A 135 10.32 7.94 -4.03
C LEU A 135 9.12 8.31 -4.92
N GLY A 136 9.36 9.05 -6.02
CA GLY A 136 8.30 9.42 -6.97
C GLY A 136 7.63 8.21 -7.60
N GLY A 137 8.42 7.23 -8.06
CA GLY A 137 7.92 5.95 -8.58
C GLY A 137 7.19 5.15 -7.53
N ASN A 138 7.79 4.97 -6.36
CA ASN A 138 7.15 4.26 -5.25
C ASN A 138 5.81 4.91 -4.81
N ILE A 139 5.69 6.25 -4.88
CA ILE A 139 4.39 6.93 -4.68
C ILE A 139 3.44 6.64 -5.83
N PHE A 140 3.92 6.55 -7.06
CA PHE A 140 3.10 6.22 -8.21
C PHE A 140 2.52 4.80 -8.08
N SER A 141 3.35 3.81 -7.86
CA SER A 141 2.93 2.41 -7.76
C SER A 141 2.07 2.15 -6.51
N MET A 142 2.60 2.35 -5.32
CA MET A 142 1.91 2.06 -4.06
C MET A 142 0.85 3.12 -3.72
N GLY A 143 1.20 4.40 -3.88
CA GLY A 143 0.31 5.50 -3.53
C GLY A 143 -0.83 5.65 -4.52
N ILE A 144 -0.53 5.90 -5.80
CA ILE A 144 -1.57 6.20 -6.80
C ILE A 144 -2.25 4.91 -7.25
N LEU A 145 -1.55 3.99 -7.89
CA LEU A 145 -2.19 2.80 -8.45
C LEU A 145 -2.83 1.95 -7.37
N GLY A 146 -2.14 1.68 -6.26
CA GLY A 146 -2.68 0.92 -5.14
C GLY A 146 -3.91 1.57 -4.53
N SER A 147 -3.85 2.87 -4.19
CA SER A 147 -4.98 3.54 -3.53
C SER A 147 -6.21 3.67 -4.42
N PHE A 148 -6.04 4.05 -5.69
CA PHE A 148 -7.17 4.22 -6.60
C PHE A 148 -7.81 2.89 -6.95
N SER A 149 -7.03 1.87 -7.29
CA SER A 149 -7.56 0.55 -7.64
C SER A 149 -8.30 -0.08 -6.46
N GLY A 150 -7.73 -0.05 -5.24
CA GLY A 150 -8.37 -0.55 -4.04
C GLY A 150 -9.67 0.19 -3.72
N TYR A 151 -9.68 1.53 -3.83
CA TYR A 151 -10.90 2.32 -3.64
C TYR A 151 -11.99 1.97 -4.65
N PHE A 152 -11.64 1.85 -5.93
CA PHE A 152 -12.61 1.49 -6.96
C PHE A 152 -13.12 0.06 -6.79
N ALA A 153 -12.25 -0.90 -6.44
CA ALA A 153 -12.66 -2.26 -6.15
C ALA A 153 -13.67 -2.32 -4.99
N PHE A 154 -13.42 -1.57 -3.90
CA PHE A 154 -14.37 -1.43 -2.80
C PHE A 154 -15.72 -0.88 -3.26
N LYS A 155 -15.74 0.20 -4.04
CA LYS A 155 -16.96 0.82 -4.54
C LYS A 155 -17.74 -0.08 -5.49
N MET A 156 -17.04 -0.84 -6.34
CA MET A 156 -17.67 -1.84 -7.20
C MET A 156 -18.29 -2.98 -6.40
N ALA A 157 -17.55 -3.52 -5.43
CA ALA A 157 -18.06 -4.57 -4.55
C ALA A 157 -19.32 -4.11 -3.77
N GLN A 158 -19.33 -2.84 -3.30
CA GLN A 158 -20.52 -2.25 -2.69
C GLN A 158 -21.71 -2.13 -3.67
N ARG A 159 -21.45 -1.76 -4.93
CA ARG A 159 -22.50 -1.71 -5.97
C ARG A 159 -23.09 -3.10 -6.25
N CYS A 160 -22.25 -4.13 -6.22
CA CYS A 160 -22.66 -5.52 -6.33
C CYS A 160 -23.32 -6.06 -5.05
N ARG A 161 -23.52 -5.22 -4.02
CA ARG A 161 -24.14 -5.57 -2.73
C ARG A 161 -23.44 -6.71 -2.00
N LEU A 162 -22.12 -6.83 -2.16
CA LEU A 162 -21.33 -7.82 -1.42
C LEU A 162 -21.29 -7.47 0.07
N PRO A 163 -21.18 -8.46 0.96
CA PRO A 163 -20.93 -8.23 2.39
C PRO A 163 -19.70 -7.36 2.62
N LEU A 164 -19.70 -6.56 3.69
CA LEU A 164 -18.65 -5.59 3.99
C LEU A 164 -17.25 -6.21 4.06
N PHE A 165 -17.15 -7.46 4.54
CA PHE A 165 -15.91 -8.22 4.55
C PHE A 165 -15.34 -8.34 3.14
N TRP A 166 -16.15 -8.81 2.18
CA TRP A 166 -15.71 -9.01 0.80
C TRP A 166 -15.41 -7.70 0.07
N CYS A 167 -16.13 -6.62 0.43
CA CYS A 167 -15.79 -5.29 -0.08
C CYS A 167 -14.38 -4.87 0.38
N GLY A 168 -14.05 -5.07 1.66
CA GLY A 168 -12.72 -4.79 2.20
C GLY A 168 -11.66 -5.74 1.65
N PHE A 169 -11.98 -7.04 1.56
CA PHE A 169 -11.09 -8.05 1.01
C PHE A 169 -10.66 -7.72 -0.42
N LEU A 170 -11.60 -7.42 -1.30
CA LEU A 170 -11.30 -7.05 -2.67
C LEU A 170 -10.52 -5.74 -2.76
N ALA A 171 -10.79 -4.78 -1.88
CA ALA A 171 -10.03 -3.55 -1.83
C ALA A 171 -8.55 -3.79 -1.52
N GLY A 172 -8.25 -4.65 -0.53
CA GLY A 172 -6.86 -5.02 -0.20
C GLY A 172 -6.19 -5.78 -1.33
N VAL A 173 -6.81 -6.87 -1.81
CA VAL A 173 -6.26 -7.69 -2.90
C VAL A 173 -5.96 -6.87 -4.16
N VAL A 174 -6.93 -6.09 -4.63
CA VAL A 174 -6.78 -5.31 -5.88
C VAL A 174 -5.77 -4.18 -5.70
N SER A 175 -5.77 -3.51 -4.53
CA SER A 175 -4.77 -2.49 -4.21
C SER A 175 -3.36 -3.03 -4.34
N ASP A 176 -3.12 -4.19 -3.76
CA ASP A 176 -1.81 -4.82 -3.70
C ASP A 176 -1.36 -5.30 -5.09
N ILE A 177 -2.23 -5.99 -5.84
CA ILE A 177 -1.96 -6.41 -7.22
C ILE A 177 -1.58 -5.21 -8.10
N PHE A 178 -2.31 -4.11 -8.03
CA PHE A 178 -2.03 -2.93 -8.84
C PHE A 178 -0.78 -2.17 -8.41
N THR A 179 -0.42 -2.22 -7.12
CA THR A 179 0.86 -1.71 -6.64
C THR A 179 2.02 -2.43 -7.33
N TYR A 180 2.00 -3.77 -7.33
CA TYR A 180 3.08 -4.56 -7.93
C TYR A 180 3.04 -4.56 -9.45
N LEU A 181 1.88 -4.40 -10.06
CA LEU A 181 1.79 -4.12 -11.50
C LEU A 181 2.49 -2.79 -11.83
N GLY A 182 2.26 -1.73 -11.04
CA GLY A 182 2.93 -0.44 -11.18
C GLY A 182 4.44 -0.56 -11.06
N THR A 183 4.93 -1.22 -10.01
CA THR A 183 6.37 -1.48 -9.82
C THR A 183 6.96 -2.28 -10.99
N SER A 184 6.22 -3.26 -11.51
CA SER A 184 6.66 -4.05 -12.66
C SER A 184 6.72 -3.22 -13.96
N LEU A 185 5.80 -2.27 -14.15
CA LEU A 185 5.83 -1.32 -15.25
C LEU A 185 7.07 -0.41 -15.16
N GLU A 186 7.38 0.11 -13.96
CA GLU A 186 8.54 0.96 -13.74
C GLU A 186 9.85 0.21 -14.02
N LEU A 187 9.99 -1.01 -13.50
CA LEU A 187 11.16 -1.85 -13.74
C LEU A 187 11.25 -2.30 -15.22
N GLY A 188 10.12 -2.62 -15.85
CA GLY A 188 10.05 -2.95 -17.27
C GLY A 188 10.57 -1.84 -18.17
N LEU A 189 10.31 -0.57 -17.82
CA LEU A 189 10.85 0.58 -18.53
C LEU A 189 12.40 0.67 -18.47
N LEU A 190 13.02 0.15 -17.41
CA LEU A 190 14.48 0.11 -17.31
C LEU A 190 15.10 -0.95 -18.24
N VAL A 191 14.43 -2.08 -18.39
CA VAL A 191 14.96 -3.24 -19.16
C VAL A 191 14.87 -3.00 -20.67
N ILE A 192 13.97 -2.14 -21.15
CA ILE A 192 13.88 -1.77 -22.58
C ILE A 192 15.24 -1.28 -23.12
N ARG A 193 16.04 -0.61 -22.31
CA ARG A 193 17.38 -0.14 -22.70
C ARG A 193 18.33 -1.28 -23.14
N ASN A 194 18.02 -2.52 -22.76
CA ASN A 194 18.78 -3.71 -23.14
C ASN A 194 18.22 -4.42 -24.39
N GLY A 195 17.25 -3.80 -25.09
CA GLY A 195 16.66 -4.35 -26.31
C GLY A 195 15.52 -5.35 -26.10
N GLU A 196 15.03 -5.51 -24.87
CA GLU A 196 13.89 -6.37 -24.55
C GLU A 196 12.54 -5.69 -24.83
N SER A 197 11.51 -6.51 -25.08
CA SER A 197 10.15 -6.00 -25.23
C SER A 197 9.59 -5.55 -23.88
N PHE A 198 9.11 -4.30 -23.81
CA PHE A 198 8.50 -3.73 -22.61
C PHE A 198 7.42 -4.62 -22.00
N PHE A 199 6.46 -5.05 -22.83
CA PHE A 199 5.34 -5.86 -22.33
C PHE A 199 5.78 -7.21 -21.79
N ARG A 200 6.76 -7.83 -22.44
CA ARG A 200 7.33 -9.10 -21.99
C ARG A 200 8.08 -8.94 -20.67
N ALA A 201 8.97 -7.97 -20.57
CA ALA A 201 9.72 -7.69 -19.35
C ALA A 201 8.78 -7.37 -18.18
N THR A 202 7.80 -6.49 -18.39
CA THR A 202 6.79 -6.17 -17.37
C THR A 202 6.01 -7.41 -16.90
N ALA A 203 5.57 -8.26 -17.83
CA ALA A 203 4.82 -9.47 -17.50
C ALA A 203 5.66 -10.48 -16.73
N GLU A 204 6.94 -10.68 -17.12
CA GLU A 204 7.86 -11.57 -16.45
C GLU A 204 8.17 -11.07 -15.02
N ILE A 205 8.44 -9.78 -14.82
CA ILE A 205 8.69 -9.18 -13.50
C ILE A 205 7.44 -9.32 -12.61
N PHE A 206 6.26 -9.01 -13.16
CA PHE A 206 5.00 -9.15 -12.43
C PHE A 206 4.73 -10.61 -12.03
N ALA A 207 4.97 -11.56 -12.94
CA ALA A 207 4.84 -12.98 -12.63
C ALA A 207 5.80 -13.41 -11.52
N VAL A 208 7.05 -12.92 -11.53
CA VAL A 208 8.03 -13.19 -10.47
C VAL A 208 7.49 -12.71 -9.11
N PHE A 209 6.97 -11.48 -9.01
CA PHE A 209 6.37 -11.00 -7.76
C PHE A 209 5.22 -11.89 -7.29
N MET A 210 4.27 -12.18 -8.19
CA MET A 210 3.07 -12.95 -7.82
C MET A 210 3.40 -14.39 -7.42
N MET A 211 4.35 -15.03 -8.11
CA MET A 211 4.69 -16.44 -7.87
C MET A 211 5.60 -16.64 -6.65
N THR A 212 6.42 -15.65 -6.29
CA THR A 212 7.37 -15.80 -5.17
C THR A 212 6.74 -15.50 -3.82
N SER A 213 6.07 -14.37 -3.68
CA SER A 213 5.60 -13.89 -2.37
C SER A 213 4.28 -13.15 -2.43
N GLN A 214 4.09 -12.29 -3.43
CA GLN A 214 2.99 -11.34 -3.44
C GLN A 214 1.63 -12.02 -3.66
N GLY A 215 1.55 -13.12 -4.39
CA GLY A 215 0.31 -13.87 -4.58
C GLY A 215 -0.33 -14.33 -3.26
N ILE A 216 0.47 -14.68 -2.26
CA ILE A 216 -0.02 -15.03 -0.92
C ILE A 216 -0.28 -13.75 -0.11
N LEU A 217 0.63 -12.77 -0.18
CA LEU A 217 0.53 -11.54 0.60
C LEU A 217 -0.72 -10.73 0.27
N CYS A 218 -1.10 -10.62 -1.01
CA CYS A 218 -2.31 -9.90 -1.39
C CYS A 218 -3.58 -10.54 -0.80
N LEU A 219 -3.64 -11.87 -0.67
CA LEU A 219 -4.76 -12.55 -0.02
C LEU A 219 -4.78 -12.28 1.49
N VAL A 220 -3.61 -12.28 2.12
CA VAL A 220 -3.48 -11.95 3.55
C VAL A 220 -3.88 -10.49 3.79
N GLU A 221 -3.36 -9.55 2.99
CA GLU A 221 -3.73 -8.14 3.08
C GLU A 221 -5.25 -7.95 2.87
N GLY A 222 -5.82 -8.59 1.85
CA GLY A 222 -7.26 -8.58 1.63
C GLY A 222 -8.05 -9.06 2.84
N ALA A 223 -7.64 -10.19 3.45
CA ALA A 223 -8.29 -10.71 4.65
C ALA A 223 -8.19 -9.72 5.83
N VAL A 224 -7.03 -9.12 6.06
CA VAL A 224 -6.85 -8.11 7.11
C VAL A 224 -7.74 -6.90 6.87
N VAL A 225 -7.76 -6.35 5.65
CA VAL A 225 -8.65 -5.21 5.32
C VAL A 225 -10.12 -5.59 5.52
N GLY A 226 -10.54 -6.76 5.07
CA GLY A 226 -11.90 -7.26 5.26
C GLY A 226 -12.28 -7.37 6.74
N PHE A 227 -11.43 -7.96 7.57
CA PHE A 227 -11.67 -8.07 9.01
C PHE A 227 -11.67 -6.71 9.72
N VAL A 228 -10.74 -5.82 9.38
CA VAL A 228 -10.69 -4.45 9.94
C VAL A 228 -11.98 -3.70 9.62
N MET A 229 -12.49 -3.78 8.39
CA MET A 229 -13.75 -3.14 8.00
C MET A 229 -14.93 -3.65 8.82
N VAL A 230 -15.05 -4.98 9.00
CA VAL A 230 -16.10 -5.60 9.83
C VAL A 230 -15.92 -5.23 11.31
N PHE A 231 -14.69 -5.21 11.82
CA PHE A 231 -14.40 -4.82 13.20
C PHE A 231 -14.82 -3.38 13.47
N ILE A 232 -14.46 -2.42 12.61
CA ILE A 232 -14.87 -1.02 12.73
C ILE A 232 -16.41 -0.92 12.69
N TYR A 233 -17.04 -1.64 11.77
CA TYR A 233 -18.50 -1.63 11.65
C TYR A 233 -19.19 -2.13 12.93
N LYS A 234 -18.69 -3.22 13.54
CA LYS A 234 -19.26 -3.78 14.77
C LYS A 234 -19.01 -2.93 16.01
N ARG A 235 -17.86 -2.26 16.11
CA ARG A 235 -17.44 -1.53 17.29
C ARG A 235 -17.77 -0.04 17.25
N ARG A 236 -17.64 0.60 16.10
CA ARG A 236 -17.77 2.04 15.90
C ARG A 236 -18.35 2.36 14.51
N PRO A 237 -19.61 1.94 14.22
CA PRO A 237 -20.22 2.17 12.90
C PRO A 237 -20.28 3.65 12.52
N GLY A 238 -20.40 4.55 13.51
CA GLY A 238 -20.39 6.00 13.29
C GLY A 238 -19.13 6.51 12.58
N ILE A 239 -17.98 5.85 12.73
CA ILE A 239 -16.76 6.23 11.99
C ILE A 239 -16.97 6.02 10.49
N LEU A 240 -17.48 4.86 10.08
CA LEU A 240 -17.73 4.55 8.67
C LEU A 240 -18.81 5.44 8.05
N LEU A 241 -19.84 5.80 8.83
CA LEU A 241 -20.89 6.72 8.41
C LEU A 241 -20.35 8.14 8.22
N ASN A 242 -19.61 8.66 9.19
CA ASN A 242 -19.02 10.01 9.14
C ASN A 242 -18.00 10.16 8.00
N LEU A 243 -17.28 9.09 7.67
CA LEU A 243 -16.36 9.07 6.55
C LEU A 243 -17.05 8.85 5.18
N GLY A 244 -18.36 8.56 5.17
CA GLY A 244 -19.12 8.28 3.96
C GLY A 244 -18.74 6.93 3.29
N VAL A 245 -18.16 6.02 4.06
CA VAL A 245 -17.79 4.68 3.58
C VAL A 245 -19.04 3.82 3.41
N ILE A 246 -19.96 3.90 4.36
CA ILE A 246 -21.28 3.23 4.31
C ILE A 246 -22.40 4.29 4.37
N ARG A 247 -23.59 3.93 3.87
CA ARG A 247 -24.80 4.77 3.94
C ARG A 247 -25.73 4.29 5.05
N ASN A 248 -26.54 5.21 5.59
CA ASN A 248 -27.57 4.88 6.61
C ASN A 248 -28.64 3.88 6.12
N ASP A 249 -28.83 3.77 4.80
CA ASP A 249 -29.89 2.95 4.19
C ASP A 249 -29.49 1.47 4.04
N THR A 250 -28.27 1.11 4.36
CA THR A 250 -27.86 -0.30 4.34
C THR A 250 -28.38 -0.98 5.60
N LYS A 251 -29.56 -1.67 5.49
CA LYS A 251 -29.96 -2.72 6.44
C LYS A 251 -28.74 -3.56 6.80
N PRO A 252 -28.60 -4.05 8.04
CA PRO A 252 -27.46 -4.85 8.45
C PRO A 252 -27.31 -6.00 7.47
N ILE A 253 -26.25 -5.97 6.65
CA ILE A 253 -25.93 -7.01 5.69
C ILE A 253 -25.34 -8.17 6.49
N GLY A 254 -26.19 -9.16 6.71
CA GLY A 254 -25.82 -10.45 7.28
C GLY A 254 -25.96 -10.57 8.80
N LYS A 255 -27.11 -11.14 9.23
CA LYS A 255 -27.12 -12.05 10.37
C LYS A 255 -26.49 -13.36 9.95
#